data_8253da3033dfbec7ad55122c4a095c24
#
_entry.id   8253da3033dfbec7ad55122c4a095c24
#
_cell.length_a   1.000
_cell.length_b   1.000
_cell.length_c   1.000
_cell.angle_alpha   90.00
_cell.angle_beta   90.00
_cell.angle_gamma   90.00
#
_symmetry.space_group_name_H-M   'P 1'
#
loop_
_entity.id
_entity.type
_entity.pdbx_description
1 polymer ?
#
loop_
_entity_poly.entity_id
_entity_poly.type
_entity_poly.pdbx_seq_one_letter_code
_entity_poly.pdbx_strand_id
1 'polypeptide(L)'
;MLFEEKQQEQVPQEQQQQEPQQATQIRAVYPEDMDWDALREQIKREVEEHLALAKKVVEVERTLELVRKPQEILQLASEAAKYLFDIIRKRPDWIVVIEGREFLTFPAWQTLASFFGLYPSIVDIKEIRDAENFTVGFEVTAAVYNKYGEEITRAVARADRYEKVPEYEYVVDKTGKRRRGQLLGYKPRFEHASNQVLLAMAQTRAMRRALWQILNFVVALQGYEPTPAEEIDESEVKAR
;
A
#
# COMPACT_ATOMS: atom_id res chain seq x y z
N MET A 1 34.18 -17.38 -53.78
CA MET A 1 34.03 -18.83 -54.01
C MET A 1 34.00 -19.49 -52.65
N LEU A 2 32.90 -20.02 -52.33
CA LEU A 2 32.48 -21.17 -51.58
C LEU A 2 31.14 -20.85 -50.86
N PHE A 3 30.12 -21.48 -51.42
CA PHE A 3 28.75 -21.52 -50.92
C PHE A 3 28.71 -22.46 -49.71
N GLU A 4 28.18 -22.02 -48.59
CA GLU A 4 27.72 -22.92 -47.53
C GLU A 4 26.21 -23.02 -47.58
N GLU A 5 25.75 -24.25 -47.84
CA GLU A 5 24.38 -24.68 -47.89
C GLU A 5 23.72 -24.59 -46.53
N LYS A 6 22.60 -23.88 -46.44
CA LYS A 6 21.69 -23.96 -45.32
C LYS A 6 20.91 -25.26 -45.41
N GLN A 7 21.21 -26.19 -44.51
CA GLN A 7 20.33 -27.36 -44.24
C GLN A 7 19.01 -26.85 -43.66
N GLN A 8 17.93 -27.12 -44.37
CA GLN A 8 16.58 -26.98 -43.85
C GLN A 8 16.28 -28.19 -42.96
N GLU A 9 16.17 -27.94 -41.68
CA GLU A 9 15.67 -28.88 -40.69
C GLU A 9 14.17 -29.00 -40.84
N GLN A 10 13.70 -30.15 -41.39
CA GLN A 10 12.32 -30.52 -41.48
C GLN A 10 11.77 -30.87 -40.08
N VAL A 11 10.87 -30.03 -39.58
CA VAL A 11 10.05 -30.33 -38.38
C VAL A 11 8.99 -31.37 -38.74
N PRO A 12 8.85 -32.50 -38.04
CA PRO A 12 7.80 -33.46 -38.28
C PRO A 12 6.44 -32.91 -37.88
N GLN A 13 5.55 -32.78 -38.85
CA GLN A 13 4.12 -32.61 -38.60
C GLN A 13 3.52 -33.96 -38.20
N GLU A 14 3.39 -34.19 -36.89
CA GLU A 14 2.45 -35.17 -36.35
C GLU A 14 2.13 -34.77 -34.90
N GLN A 15 1.22 -33.84 -34.74
CA GLN A 15 0.42 -33.78 -33.53
C GLN A 15 -1.05 -33.93 -33.92
N GLN A 16 -1.50 -35.16 -33.74
CA GLN A 16 -2.89 -35.59 -33.83
C GLN A 16 -3.75 -34.65 -32.97
N GLN A 17 -4.75 -34.09 -33.61
CA GLN A 17 -5.88 -33.43 -32.98
C GLN A 17 -6.55 -34.42 -32.02
N GLN A 18 -6.25 -34.34 -30.74
CA GLN A 18 -7.11 -34.93 -29.72
C GLN A 18 -8.35 -34.04 -29.64
N GLU A 19 -9.44 -34.56 -30.12
CA GLU A 19 -10.77 -34.01 -29.87
C GLU A 19 -10.97 -33.80 -28.39
N PRO A 20 -11.52 -32.63 -27.96
CA PRO A 20 -11.83 -32.42 -26.57
C PRO A 20 -12.84 -33.47 -26.12
N GLN A 21 -12.42 -34.30 -25.17
CA GLN A 21 -13.28 -35.26 -24.50
C GLN A 21 -14.55 -34.53 -24.06
N GLN A 22 -15.68 -35.01 -24.46
CA GLN A 22 -17.01 -34.50 -24.16
C GLN A 22 -17.11 -34.27 -22.66
N ALA A 23 -17.12 -32.98 -22.27
CA ALA A 23 -17.46 -32.58 -20.91
C ALA A 23 -18.86 -33.19 -20.64
N THR A 24 -18.91 -34.14 -19.73
CA THR A 24 -20.14 -34.74 -19.27
C THR A 24 -20.96 -33.60 -18.65
N GLN A 25 -21.91 -33.09 -19.44
CA GLN A 25 -22.87 -32.13 -18.93
C GLN A 25 -23.68 -32.86 -17.85
N ILE A 26 -23.37 -32.58 -16.60
CA ILE A 26 -24.22 -32.96 -15.48
C ILE A 26 -25.50 -32.14 -15.65
N ARG A 27 -26.47 -32.73 -16.33
CA ARG A 27 -27.81 -32.19 -16.45
C ARG A 27 -28.45 -32.41 -15.08
N ALA A 28 -28.54 -31.38 -14.29
CA ALA A 28 -29.30 -31.43 -13.04
C ALA A 28 -30.75 -31.79 -13.40
N VAL A 29 -31.18 -33.00 -13.02
CA VAL A 29 -32.57 -33.45 -13.20
C VAL A 29 -33.35 -32.85 -12.03
N TYR A 30 -34.06 -31.78 -12.31
CA TYR A 30 -34.98 -31.20 -11.36
C TYR A 30 -36.34 -31.91 -11.49
N PRO A 31 -37.06 -32.16 -10.37
CA PRO A 31 -38.44 -32.71 -10.44
C PRO A 31 -39.36 -31.76 -11.23
N GLU A 32 -40.17 -32.32 -12.13
CA GLU A 32 -41.07 -31.52 -12.99
C GLU A 32 -42.12 -30.73 -12.19
N ASP A 33 -42.37 -31.13 -10.96
CA ASP A 33 -43.41 -30.57 -10.05
C ASP A 33 -42.81 -29.60 -8.99
N MET A 34 -41.56 -29.15 -9.16
CA MET A 34 -40.92 -28.27 -8.19
C MET A 34 -41.48 -26.85 -8.32
N ASP A 35 -42.06 -26.33 -7.27
CA ASP A 35 -42.49 -24.92 -7.19
C ASP A 35 -41.26 -24.03 -7.00
N TRP A 36 -40.76 -23.53 -8.11
CA TRP A 36 -39.58 -22.66 -8.17
C TRP A 36 -39.78 -21.33 -7.45
N ASP A 37 -40.99 -20.84 -7.39
CA ASP A 37 -41.26 -19.53 -6.74
C ASP A 37 -41.28 -19.73 -5.23
N ALA A 38 -41.89 -20.81 -4.73
CA ALA A 38 -41.79 -21.14 -3.30
C ALA A 38 -40.35 -21.38 -2.84
N LEU A 39 -39.55 -22.11 -3.66
CA LEU A 39 -38.13 -22.34 -3.36
C LEU A 39 -37.30 -21.06 -3.34
N ARG A 40 -37.54 -20.12 -4.29
CA ARG A 40 -36.88 -18.82 -4.29
C ARG A 40 -37.19 -17.99 -3.06
N GLU A 41 -38.45 -17.96 -2.65
CA GLU A 41 -38.85 -17.22 -1.45
C GLU A 41 -38.31 -17.88 -0.16
N GLN A 42 -38.15 -19.20 -0.14
CA GLN A 42 -37.50 -19.90 0.97
C GLN A 42 -36.01 -19.54 1.03
N ILE A 43 -35.29 -19.68 -0.08
CA ILE A 43 -33.85 -19.33 -0.16
C ILE A 43 -33.64 -17.87 0.23
N LYS A 44 -34.48 -16.97 -0.27
CA LYS A 44 -34.39 -15.56 0.07
C LYS A 44 -34.51 -15.29 1.57
N ARG A 45 -35.50 -15.92 2.22
CA ARG A 45 -35.66 -15.83 3.69
C ARG A 45 -34.45 -16.37 4.44
N GLU A 46 -33.94 -17.55 4.06
CA GLU A 46 -32.75 -18.13 4.69
C GLU A 46 -31.51 -17.23 4.54
N VAL A 47 -31.32 -16.64 3.34
CA VAL A 47 -30.22 -15.69 3.10
C VAL A 47 -30.39 -14.43 3.94
N GLU A 48 -31.60 -13.88 4.07
CA GLU A 48 -31.87 -12.70 4.89
C GLU A 48 -31.63 -12.98 6.39
N GLU A 49 -32.03 -14.15 6.87
CA GLU A 49 -31.78 -14.58 8.27
C GLU A 49 -30.28 -14.75 8.55
N HIS A 50 -29.55 -15.42 7.65
CA HIS A 50 -28.10 -15.58 7.79
C HIS A 50 -27.36 -14.24 7.72
N LEU A 51 -27.79 -13.32 6.84
CA LEU A 51 -27.23 -11.99 6.74
C LEU A 51 -27.50 -11.16 8.02
N ALA A 52 -28.70 -11.26 8.58
CA ALA A 52 -29.03 -10.59 9.84
C ALA A 52 -28.21 -11.12 11.01
N LEU A 53 -27.97 -12.45 11.07
CA LEU A 53 -27.13 -13.08 12.07
C LEU A 53 -25.66 -12.63 11.91
N ALA A 54 -25.14 -12.63 10.69
CA ALA A 54 -23.78 -12.17 10.40
C ALA A 54 -23.57 -10.70 10.82
N LYS A 55 -24.54 -9.83 10.54
CA LYS A 55 -24.50 -8.42 10.99
C LYS A 55 -24.45 -8.30 12.52
N LYS A 56 -25.23 -9.11 13.24
CA LYS A 56 -25.20 -9.13 14.72
C LYS A 56 -23.85 -9.60 15.26
N VAL A 57 -23.24 -10.63 14.65
CA VAL A 57 -21.91 -11.11 15.06
C VAL A 57 -20.87 -10.02 14.89
N VAL A 58 -20.87 -9.33 13.75
CA VAL A 58 -19.95 -8.21 13.47
C VAL A 58 -20.14 -7.08 14.48
N GLU A 59 -21.41 -6.75 14.82
CA GLU A 59 -21.70 -5.69 15.80
C GLU A 59 -21.24 -6.06 17.22
N VAL A 60 -21.39 -7.32 17.62
CA VAL A 60 -20.88 -7.81 18.90
C VAL A 60 -19.35 -7.77 18.95
N GLU A 61 -18.67 -8.24 17.90
CA GLU A 61 -17.21 -8.16 17.80
C GLU A 61 -16.73 -6.71 17.88
N ARG A 62 -17.38 -5.79 17.13
CA ARG A 62 -17.07 -4.36 17.16
C ARG A 62 -17.26 -3.76 18.57
N THR A 63 -18.34 -4.12 19.25
CA THR A 63 -18.59 -3.65 20.62
C THR A 63 -17.52 -4.14 21.59
N LEU A 64 -17.08 -5.40 21.46
CA LEU A 64 -15.99 -5.96 22.25
C LEU A 64 -14.65 -5.28 21.97
N GLU A 65 -14.37 -4.91 20.71
CA GLU A 65 -13.17 -4.15 20.36
C GLU A 65 -13.16 -2.74 20.96
N LEU A 66 -14.31 -2.06 21.01
CA LEU A 66 -14.44 -0.73 21.60
C LEU A 66 -14.27 -0.72 23.12
N VAL A 67 -14.49 -1.85 23.81
CA VAL A 67 -14.41 -1.98 25.27
C VAL A 67 -13.02 -2.46 25.73
N ARG A 68 -12.05 -2.66 24.83
CA ARG A 68 -10.69 -3.06 25.23
C ARG A 68 -10.08 -2.03 26.18
N LYS A 69 -9.52 -2.53 27.29
CA LYS A 69 -8.83 -1.68 28.26
C LYS A 69 -7.60 -1.05 27.60
N PRO A 70 -7.24 0.20 27.92
CA PRO A 70 -6.06 0.86 27.37
C PRO A 70 -4.78 0.02 27.50
N GLN A 71 -4.65 -0.76 28.58
CA GLN A 71 -3.51 -1.66 28.81
C GLN A 71 -3.44 -2.80 27.77
N GLU A 72 -4.58 -3.37 27.37
CA GLU A 72 -4.65 -4.43 26.36
C GLU A 72 -4.27 -3.89 24.98
N ILE A 73 -4.69 -2.65 24.67
CA ILE A 73 -4.31 -1.96 23.41
C ILE A 73 -2.79 -1.72 23.38
N LEU A 74 -2.22 -1.23 24.50
CA LEU A 74 -0.78 -1.00 24.60
C LEU A 74 0.02 -2.29 24.51
N GLN A 75 -0.46 -3.37 25.12
CA GLN A 75 0.18 -4.68 25.05
C GLN A 75 0.17 -5.19 23.60
N LEU A 76 -0.98 -5.17 22.93
CA LEU A 76 -1.11 -5.58 21.53
C LEU A 76 -0.22 -4.75 20.61
N ALA A 77 -0.18 -3.44 20.80
CA ALA A 77 0.68 -2.54 20.07
C ALA A 77 2.16 -2.87 20.28
N SER A 78 2.56 -3.17 21.53
CA SER A 78 3.93 -3.55 21.86
C SER A 78 4.33 -4.89 21.24
N GLU A 79 3.43 -5.88 21.23
CA GLU A 79 3.65 -7.17 20.61
C GLU A 79 3.77 -7.05 19.08
N ALA A 80 2.84 -6.34 18.44
CA ALA A 80 2.90 -6.08 17.00
C ALA A 80 4.21 -5.35 16.61
N ALA A 81 4.63 -4.39 17.43
CA ALA A 81 5.87 -3.67 17.22
C ALA A 81 7.11 -4.59 17.34
N LYS A 82 7.12 -5.56 18.27
CA LYS A 82 8.21 -6.55 18.37
C LYS A 82 8.29 -7.42 17.12
N TYR A 83 7.16 -7.94 16.63
CA TYR A 83 7.14 -8.73 15.39
C TYR A 83 7.61 -7.91 14.19
N LEU A 84 7.19 -6.65 14.10
CA LEU A 84 7.69 -5.74 13.07
C LEU A 84 9.20 -5.58 13.16
N PHE A 85 9.73 -5.38 14.35
CA PHE A 85 11.16 -5.22 14.56
C PHE A 85 11.96 -6.47 14.11
N ASP A 86 11.47 -7.65 14.39
CA ASP A 86 12.09 -8.90 13.93
C ASP A 86 12.05 -9.06 12.41
N ILE A 87 10.99 -8.57 11.75
CA ILE A 87 10.90 -8.56 10.29
C ILE A 87 11.86 -7.52 9.71
N ILE A 88 11.90 -6.32 10.26
CA ILE A 88 12.76 -5.21 9.78
C ILE A 88 14.23 -5.57 9.89
N ARG A 89 14.66 -6.25 10.95
CA ARG A 89 16.04 -6.73 11.09
C ARG A 89 16.46 -7.65 9.95
N LYS A 90 15.52 -8.39 9.34
CA LYS A 90 15.74 -9.25 8.18
C LYS A 90 15.62 -8.50 6.85
N ARG A 91 15.15 -7.27 6.86
CA ARG A 91 14.86 -6.43 5.70
C ARG A 91 15.46 -5.03 5.88
N PRO A 92 16.78 -4.88 5.78
CA PRO A 92 17.45 -3.60 5.97
C PRO A 92 17.02 -2.53 4.95
N ASP A 93 16.49 -2.93 3.80
CA ASP A 93 15.89 -2.08 2.78
C ASP A 93 14.61 -1.37 3.24
N TRP A 94 14.02 -1.77 4.37
CA TRP A 94 12.85 -1.14 4.96
C TRP A 94 13.18 -0.02 5.95
N ILE A 95 14.46 0.19 6.23
CA ILE A 95 14.94 1.25 7.11
C ILE A 95 15.81 2.21 6.31
N VAL A 96 15.55 3.50 6.48
CA VAL A 96 16.43 4.56 5.99
C VAL A 96 17.03 5.26 7.20
N VAL A 97 18.36 5.36 7.23
CA VAL A 97 19.07 6.07 8.29
C VAL A 97 19.43 7.48 7.80
N ILE A 98 18.87 8.48 8.43
CA ILE A 98 19.14 9.89 8.14
C ILE A 98 19.68 10.55 9.41
N GLU A 99 20.89 11.06 9.36
CA GLU A 99 21.56 11.71 10.50
C GLU A 99 21.60 10.86 11.79
N GLY A 100 21.71 9.53 11.64
CA GLY A 100 21.76 8.59 12.76
C GLY A 100 20.39 8.21 13.35
N ARG A 101 19.30 8.66 12.75
CA ARG A 101 17.92 8.27 13.10
C ARG A 101 17.38 7.30 12.11
N GLU A 102 16.60 6.34 12.58
CA GLU A 102 16.01 5.28 11.76
C GLU A 102 14.56 5.61 11.42
N PHE A 103 14.27 5.59 10.11
CA PHE A 103 12.96 5.89 9.56
C PHE A 103 12.45 4.69 8.78
N LEU A 104 11.18 4.37 8.93
CA LEU A 104 10.54 3.28 8.23
C LEU A 104 10.07 3.70 6.84
N THR A 105 10.34 2.84 5.85
CA THR A 105 9.80 2.99 4.49
C THR A 105 8.35 2.52 4.41
N PHE A 106 7.64 2.86 3.35
CA PHE A 106 6.22 2.52 3.17
C PHE A 106 5.92 1.01 3.28
N PRO A 107 6.71 0.07 2.74
CA PRO A 107 6.48 -1.36 2.95
C PRO A 107 6.47 -1.78 4.43
N ALA A 108 7.30 -1.18 5.27
CA ALA A 108 7.29 -1.44 6.70
C ALA A 108 5.99 -0.95 7.35
N TRP A 109 5.50 0.23 6.97
CA TRP A 109 4.22 0.76 7.42
C TRP A 109 3.03 -0.10 7.00
N GLN A 110 3.02 -0.60 5.76
CA GLN A 110 1.98 -1.52 5.28
C GLN A 110 1.98 -2.83 6.05
N THR A 111 3.17 -3.38 6.34
CA THR A 111 3.30 -4.60 7.12
C THR A 111 2.78 -4.39 8.54
N LEU A 112 3.17 -3.30 9.19
CA LEU A 112 2.64 -2.94 10.51
C LEU A 112 1.11 -2.83 10.49
N ALA A 113 0.54 -2.14 9.51
CA ALA A 113 -0.90 -1.96 9.36
C ALA A 113 -1.64 -3.31 9.27
N SER A 114 -1.08 -4.29 8.54
CA SER A 114 -1.69 -5.61 8.38
C SER A 114 -1.86 -6.36 9.70
N PHE A 115 -0.95 -6.19 10.68
CA PHE A 115 -1.09 -6.78 12.01
C PHE A 115 -2.29 -6.23 12.80
N PHE A 116 -2.68 -5.00 12.49
CA PHE A 116 -3.87 -4.37 13.10
C PHE A 116 -5.14 -4.55 12.26
N GLY A 117 -5.08 -5.35 11.18
CA GLY A 117 -6.21 -5.52 10.26
C GLY A 117 -6.61 -4.22 9.55
N LEU A 118 -5.62 -3.38 9.25
CA LEU A 118 -5.78 -2.10 8.58
C LEU A 118 -5.28 -2.17 7.14
N TYR A 119 -6.08 -1.66 6.20
CA TYR A 119 -5.83 -1.77 4.76
C TYR A 119 -5.90 -0.39 4.11
N PRO A 120 -4.77 0.20 3.70
CA PRO A 120 -4.76 1.45 2.95
C PRO A 120 -5.25 1.23 1.52
N SER A 121 -6.07 2.13 1.01
CA SER A 121 -6.58 2.11 -0.37
C SER A 121 -6.64 3.52 -0.94
N ILE A 122 -6.46 3.64 -2.25
CA ILE A 122 -6.65 4.89 -2.97
C ILE A 122 -8.15 5.08 -3.22
N VAL A 123 -8.66 6.26 -2.86
CA VAL A 123 -10.07 6.63 -2.99
C VAL A 123 -10.31 7.54 -4.18
N ASP A 124 -9.39 8.50 -4.41
CA ASP A 124 -9.53 9.49 -5.47
C ASP A 124 -8.17 9.93 -6.00
N ILE A 125 -8.12 10.27 -7.28
CA ILE A 125 -6.92 10.77 -7.96
C ILE A 125 -7.34 11.97 -8.80
N LYS A 126 -6.70 13.12 -8.57
CA LYS A 126 -6.89 14.34 -9.34
C LYS A 126 -5.61 14.73 -10.04
N GLU A 127 -5.70 15.02 -11.32
CA GLU A 127 -4.58 15.61 -12.07
C GLU A 127 -4.43 17.10 -11.71
N ILE A 128 -3.19 17.50 -11.51
CA ILE A 128 -2.82 18.92 -11.39
C ILE A 128 -2.32 19.36 -12.76
N ARG A 129 -2.96 20.37 -13.31
CA ARG A 129 -2.62 20.91 -14.65
C ARG A 129 -2.10 22.32 -14.52
N ASP A 130 -1.18 22.68 -15.42
CA ASP A 130 -0.69 24.05 -15.56
C ASP A 130 -1.62 24.93 -16.39
N ALA A 131 -1.22 26.18 -16.63
CA ALA A 131 -1.99 27.13 -17.42
C ALA A 131 -2.12 26.73 -18.91
N GLU A 132 -1.23 25.88 -19.39
CA GLU A 132 -1.22 25.35 -20.76
C GLU A 132 -1.96 24.01 -20.88
N ASN A 133 -2.62 23.58 -19.77
CA ASN A 133 -3.38 22.33 -19.67
C ASN A 133 -2.55 21.04 -19.73
N PHE A 134 -1.22 21.11 -19.48
CA PHE A 134 -0.38 19.94 -19.31
C PHE A 134 -0.44 19.41 -17.89
N THR A 135 -0.46 18.06 -17.73
CA THR A 135 -0.40 17.43 -16.41
C THR A 135 0.98 17.62 -15.80
N VAL A 136 1.03 18.35 -14.69
CA VAL A 136 2.27 18.67 -13.95
C VAL A 136 2.38 17.94 -12.64
N GLY A 137 1.32 17.26 -12.20
CA GLY A 137 1.30 16.50 -10.95
C GLY A 137 0.00 15.79 -10.69
N PHE A 138 -0.08 15.21 -9.49
CA PHE A 138 -1.26 14.51 -9.00
C PHE A 138 -1.51 14.83 -7.53
N GLU A 139 -2.78 14.98 -7.20
CA GLU A 139 -3.29 14.97 -5.85
C GLU A 139 -4.06 13.67 -5.64
N VAL A 140 -3.69 12.93 -4.61
CA VAL A 140 -4.24 11.61 -4.32
C VAL A 140 -4.85 11.60 -2.94
N THR A 141 -6.07 11.09 -2.84
CA THR A 141 -6.74 10.80 -1.58
C THR A 141 -6.66 9.32 -1.30
N ALA A 142 -6.16 8.95 -0.13
CA ALA A 142 -6.14 7.58 0.37
C ALA A 142 -6.94 7.49 1.66
N ALA A 143 -7.59 6.35 1.88
CA ALA A 143 -8.26 6.02 3.12
C ALA A 143 -7.70 4.70 3.68
N VAL A 144 -7.82 4.52 4.99
CA VAL A 144 -7.50 3.27 5.68
C VAL A 144 -8.80 2.65 6.18
N TYR A 145 -8.98 1.39 5.83
CA TYR A 145 -10.16 0.61 6.20
C TYR A 145 -9.77 -0.47 7.23
N ASN A 146 -10.70 -0.79 8.12
CA ASN A 146 -10.55 -1.95 8.99
C ASN A 146 -11.01 -3.25 8.28
N LYS A 147 -10.88 -4.39 8.98
CA LYS A 147 -11.30 -5.71 8.49
C LYS A 147 -12.80 -5.81 8.12
N TYR A 148 -13.63 -4.87 8.59
CA TYR A 148 -15.06 -4.81 8.30
C TYR A 148 -15.40 -3.89 7.12
N GLY A 149 -14.40 -3.29 6.48
CA GLY A 149 -14.59 -2.34 5.37
C GLY A 149 -15.01 -0.94 5.82
N GLU A 150 -14.89 -0.62 7.12
CA GLU A 150 -15.18 0.71 7.63
C GLU A 150 -13.97 1.62 7.46
N GLU A 151 -14.20 2.83 7.01
CA GLU A 151 -13.14 3.84 6.89
C GLU A 151 -12.78 4.38 8.27
N ILE A 152 -11.51 4.27 8.63
CA ILE A 152 -10.97 4.72 9.92
C ILE A 152 -10.35 6.10 9.81
N THR A 153 -9.64 6.37 8.72
CA THR A 153 -8.99 7.66 8.47
C THR A 153 -8.78 7.89 6.99
N ARG A 154 -8.55 9.15 6.65
CA ARG A 154 -8.31 9.59 5.28
C ARG A 154 -7.20 10.64 5.26
N ALA A 155 -6.36 10.61 4.22
CA ALA A 155 -5.34 11.61 4.00
C ALA A 155 -5.22 11.97 2.53
N VAL A 156 -4.75 13.17 2.27
CA VAL A 156 -4.47 13.68 0.94
C VAL A 156 -2.97 13.96 0.84
N ALA A 157 -2.40 13.59 -0.29
CA ALA A 157 -1.04 13.96 -0.63
C ALA A 157 -0.92 14.35 -2.10
N ARG A 158 0.13 15.09 -2.38
CA ARG A 158 0.37 15.65 -3.69
C ARG A 158 1.84 15.42 -4.07
N ALA A 159 2.08 15.23 -5.37
CA ALA A 159 3.41 15.29 -5.95
C ALA A 159 3.33 16.00 -7.30
N ASP A 160 4.16 16.99 -7.51
CA ASP A 160 4.19 17.76 -8.75
C ASP A 160 5.62 18.17 -9.14
N ARG A 161 5.79 18.59 -10.40
CA ARG A 161 7.07 19.00 -10.95
C ARG A 161 7.65 20.26 -10.31
N TYR A 162 6.81 21.08 -9.69
CA TYR A 162 7.19 22.34 -9.06
C TYR A 162 7.62 22.19 -7.62
N GLU A 163 7.51 20.96 -7.06
CA GLU A 163 8.00 20.67 -5.72
C GLU A 163 9.51 20.94 -5.65
N LYS A 164 9.88 21.76 -4.70
CA LYS A 164 11.27 22.18 -4.53
C LYS A 164 11.86 21.58 -3.26
N VAL A 165 13.09 21.16 -3.35
CA VAL A 165 13.90 20.73 -2.21
C VAL A 165 15.08 21.66 -2.02
N PRO A 166 15.51 21.92 -0.79
CA PRO A 166 16.66 22.77 -0.53
C PRO A 166 17.94 22.09 -1.04
N GLU A 167 18.82 22.89 -1.58
CA GLU A 167 20.14 22.48 -2.03
C GLU A 167 21.20 23.05 -1.10
N TYR A 168 22.04 22.16 -0.57
CA TYR A 168 23.11 22.54 0.35
C TYR A 168 24.50 22.32 -0.26
N GLU A 169 25.42 23.18 0.11
CA GLU A 169 26.83 22.86 -0.05
C GLU A 169 27.20 21.68 0.84
N TYR A 170 28.05 20.78 0.35
CA TYR A 170 28.56 19.67 1.14
C TYR A 170 30.02 19.90 1.51
N VAL A 171 30.29 20.04 2.77
CA VAL A 171 31.64 20.17 3.32
C VAL A 171 32.08 18.82 3.87
N VAL A 172 33.28 18.37 3.47
CA VAL A 172 33.86 17.14 4.03
C VAL A 172 34.63 17.53 5.29
N ASP A 173 34.25 16.94 6.44
CA ASP A 173 34.96 17.17 7.69
C ASP A 173 36.32 16.45 7.73
N LYS A 174 37.11 16.73 8.79
CA LYS A 174 38.45 16.13 8.98
C LYS A 174 38.43 14.60 9.08
N THR A 175 37.26 14.00 9.27
CA THR A 175 37.06 12.52 9.33
C THR A 175 36.60 11.92 8.00
N GLY A 176 36.51 12.71 6.92
CA GLY A 176 36.03 12.29 5.62
C GLY A 176 34.49 12.17 5.50
N LYS A 177 33.75 12.58 6.53
CA LYS A 177 32.28 12.56 6.49
C LYS A 177 31.75 13.83 5.81
N ARG A 178 30.79 13.63 4.91
CA ARG A 178 30.05 14.75 4.33
C ARG A 178 29.11 15.36 5.36
N ARG A 179 29.24 16.66 5.57
CA ARG A 179 28.32 17.48 6.38
C ARG A 179 27.65 18.51 5.49
N ARG A 180 26.42 18.85 5.82
CA ARG A 180 25.76 19.99 5.18
C ARG A 180 26.48 21.28 5.57
N GLY A 181 26.80 22.04 4.54
CA GLY A 181 27.28 23.41 4.68
C GLY A 181 26.14 24.42 4.56
N GLN A 182 26.41 25.51 3.84
CA GLN A 182 25.45 26.58 3.63
C GLN A 182 24.35 26.18 2.66
N LEU A 183 23.12 26.67 2.89
CA LEU A 183 22.03 26.56 1.92
C LEU A 183 22.37 27.38 0.69
N LEU A 184 22.45 26.73 -0.46
CA LEU A 184 22.71 27.34 -1.75
C LEU A 184 21.44 27.88 -2.41
N GLY A 185 20.29 27.25 -2.14
CA GLY A 185 19.02 27.61 -2.73
C GLY A 185 18.03 26.43 -2.74
N TYR A 186 17.11 26.45 -3.68
CA TYR A 186 16.12 25.41 -3.88
C TYR A 186 16.17 24.92 -5.31
N LYS A 187 16.13 23.59 -5.48
CA LYS A 187 16.06 22.95 -6.79
C LYS A 187 14.75 22.14 -6.95
N PRO A 188 14.25 21.99 -8.17
CA PRO A 188 13.12 21.12 -8.41
C PRO A 188 13.43 19.67 -8.02
N ARG A 189 12.51 19.03 -7.29
CA ARG A 189 12.65 17.60 -6.89
C ARG A 189 12.35 16.67 -8.05
N PHE A 190 11.37 17.01 -8.87
CA PHE A 190 10.78 16.15 -9.89
C PHE A 190 10.80 16.75 -11.31
N GLU A 191 11.77 17.63 -11.62
CA GLU A 191 11.82 18.37 -12.89
C GLU A 191 11.69 17.48 -14.13
N HIS A 192 12.35 16.32 -14.12
CA HIS A 192 12.36 15.36 -15.22
C HIS A 192 11.55 14.09 -14.94
N ALA A 193 10.76 14.06 -13.88
CA ALA A 193 9.97 12.88 -13.53
C ALA A 193 8.83 12.69 -14.54
N SER A 194 8.59 11.43 -14.93
CA SER A 194 7.40 11.09 -15.71
C SER A 194 6.14 11.24 -14.87
N ASN A 195 4.98 11.40 -15.52
CA ASN A 195 3.69 11.44 -14.82
C ASN A 195 3.44 10.17 -13.99
N GLN A 196 3.94 9.02 -14.44
CA GLN A 196 3.84 7.76 -13.71
C GLN A 196 4.61 7.81 -12.38
N VAL A 197 5.80 8.40 -12.36
CA VAL A 197 6.60 8.57 -11.13
C VAL A 197 5.90 9.54 -10.17
N LEU A 198 5.35 10.65 -10.68
CA LEU A 198 4.61 11.61 -9.86
C LEU A 198 3.36 10.98 -9.26
N LEU A 199 2.60 10.22 -10.04
CA LEU A 199 1.43 9.51 -9.56
C LEU A 199 1.80 8.48 -8.47
N ALA A 200 2.80 7.63 -8.71
CA ALA A 200 3.25 6.65 -7.73
C ALA A 200 3.73 7.30 -6.43
N MET A 201 4.43 8.44 -6.51
CA MET A 201 4.85 9.20 -5.34
C MET A 201 3.66 9.77 -4.56
N ALA A 202 2.69 10.38 -5.23
CA ALA A 202 1.49 10.92 -4.60
C ALA A 202 0.67 9.81 -3.92
N GLN A 203 0.52 8.65 -4.56
CA GLN A 203 -0.17 7.48 -3.99
C GLN A 203 0.52 6.98 -2.73
N THR A 204 1.84 6.76 -2.79
CA THR A 204 2.63 6.29 -1.64
C THR A 204 2.52 7.26 -0.48
N ARG A 205 2.64 8.57 -0.74
CA ARG A 205 2.53 9.61 0.28
C ARG A 205 1.13 9.64 0.92
N ALA A 206 0.07 9.56 0.12
CA ALA A 206 -1.30 9.59 0.62
C ALA A 206 -1.61 8.39 1.53
N MET A 207 -1.30 7.18 1.07
CA MET A 207 -1.51 5.96 1.86
C MET A 207 -0.73 5.98 3.17
N ARG A 208 0.51 6.44 3.12
CA ARG A 208 1.36 6.50 4.30
C ARG A 208 0.91 7.56 5.30
N ARG A 209 0.49 8.76 4.85
CA ARG A 209 -0.08 9.78 5.74
C ARG A 209 -1.34 9.28 6.44
N ALA A 210 -2.18 8.53 5.74
CA ALA A 210 -3.36 7.91 6.33
C ALA A 210 -2.96 6.89 7.41
N LEU A 211 -2.00 6.01 7.16
CA LEU A 211 -1.48 5.06 8.15
C LEU A 211 -0.80 5.75 9.33
N TRP A 212 -0.02 6.79 9.06
CA TRP A 212 0.69 7.56 10.09
C TRP A 212 -0.24 8.12 11.16
N GLN A 213 -1.40 8.63 10.77
CA GLN A 213 -2.38 9.19 11.71
C GLN A 213 -2.82 8.19 12.80
N ILE A 214 -2.78 6.89 12.49
CA ILE A 214 -3.24 5.83 13.40
C ILE A 214 -2.06 5.14 14.09
N LEU A 215 -0.96 4.90 13.39
CA LEU A 215 0.10 3.98 13.82
C LEU A 215 1.38 4.68 14.31
N ASN A 216 1.47 6.01 14.26
CA ASN A 216 2.67 6.75 14.63
C ASN A 216 3.16 6.42 16.06
N PHE A 217 2.23 6.21 17.00
CA PHE A 217 2.56 5.88 18.37
C PHE A 217 3.22 4.50 18.49
N VAL A 218 2.81 3.52 17.67
CA VAL A 218 3.39 2.16 17.66
C VAL A 218 4.85 2.22 17.22
N VAL A 219 5.12 3.00 16.17
CA VAL A 219 6.47 3.21 15.63
C VAL A 219 7.36 3.91 16.66
N ALA A 220 6.84 4.97 17.31
CA ALA A 220 7.55 5.70 18.35
C ALA A 220 7.88 4.84 19.58
N LEU A 221 6.99 3.92 19.99
CA LEU A 221 7.22 3.00 21.11
C LEU A 221 8.43 2.08 20.91
N GLN A 222 8.86 1.85 19.66
CA GLN A 222 10.01 1.02 19.31
C GLN A 222 11.29 1.82 19.04
N GLY A 223 11.26 3.14 19.25
CA GLY A 223 12.42 4.01 19.10
C GLY A 223 12.70 4.45 17.66
N TYR A 224 11.83 4.10 16.70
CA TYR A 224 11.91 4.67 15.35
C TYR A 224 11.31 6.06 15.31
N GLU A 225 11.80 6.87 14.38
CA GLU A 225 11.18 8.16 14.11
C GLU A 225 9.78 7.93 13.52
N PRO A 226 8.75 8.56 14.09
CA PRO A 226 7.38 8.36 13.63
C PRO A 226 7.11 8.98 12.26
N THR A 227 7.92 9.96 11.85
CA THR A 227 7.81 10.57 10.53
C THR A 227 8.26 9.58 9.45
N PRO A 228 7.49 9.39 8.39
CA PRO A 228 7.86 8.49 7.31
C PRO A 228 9.11 8.95 6.55
N ALA A 229 9.98 8.00 6.17
CA ALA A 229 11.26 8.28 5.51
C ALA A 229 11.14 9.14 4.25
N GLU A 230 10.09 8.92 3.43
CA GLU A 230 9.90 9.61 2.16
C GLU A 230 9.30 11.03 2.29
N GLU A 231 8.84 11.41 3.49
CA GLU A 231 8.37 12.78 3.78
C GLU A 231 9.45 13.67 4.38
N ILE A 232 10.58 13.05 4.75
CA ILE A 232 11.67 13.81 5.33
C ILE A 232 12.42 14.51 4.22
N ASP A 233 12.32 15.80 4.23
CA ASP A 233 13.35 16.61 3.63
C ASP A 233 14.55 16.53 4.58
N GLU A 234 15.69 16.08 4.07
CA GLU A 234 16.93 16.04 4.84
C GLU A 234 17.25 17.41 5.49
N SER A 235 16.63 18.51 5.08
CA SER A 235 16.76 19.83 5.70
C SER A 235 16.01 19.97 7.02
N GLU A 236 14.92 19.25 7.24
CA GLU A 236 14.09 19.37 8.44
C GLU A 236 14.67 18.65 9.65
N VAL A 237 15.55 17.67 9.43
CA VAL A 237 16.13 16.86 10.51
C VAL A 237 17.09 17.68 11.39
N LYS A 238 17.67 18.77 10.87
CA LYS A 238 18.59 19.65 11.61
C LYS A 238 17.91 20.66 12.53
N ALA A 239 16.62 20.90 12.39
CA ALA A 239 15.91 21.96 13.11
C ALA A 239 15.37 21.54 14.48
N ARG A 240 15.62 20.32 14.91
CA ARG A 240 15.24 19.75 16.21
C ARG A 240 16.49 19.19 16.90
#